data_fea2c4b5c363d730c6d4ffad16ce1021
#
_entry.id   fea2c4b5c363d730c6d4ffad16ce1021
#
_cell.length_a   1.000
_cell.length_b   1.000
_cell.length_c   1.000
_cell.angle_alpha   90.00
_cell.angle_beta   90.00
_cell.angle_gamma   90.00
#
_symmetry.space_group_name_H-M   'P 1'
#
loop_
_entity.id
_entity.type
_entity.pdbx_description
1 polymer ?
#
loop_
_entity_poly.entity_id
_entity_poly.type
_entity_poly.pdbx_seq_one_letter_code
_entity_poly.pdbx_strand_id
1 'polypeptide(L)'
;SAKGAVDIRTGVLDNSRNGGIGSNAGITLVAARLDNGQQGRVSAKGLLDANLKGLDQRGGGVLISETGVTLDLNGGTLVNRDGGLIATPGALLLRQLGAVDNGAGGEISSDRAFTLAAASLDNRGGRL
;
A
#
# COMPACT_ATOMS: atom_id res chain seq x y z
N SER A 1 4.19 3.41 16.53
CA SER A 1 2.77 3.75 16.52
C SER A 1 2.55 5.13 17.11
N ALA A 2 1.62 5.88 16.54
CA ALA A 2 1.30 7.23 16.98
C ALA A 2 -0.18 7.35 17.30
N LYS A 3 -0.53 8.17 18.31
CA LYS A 3 -1.92 8.50 18.63
C LYS A 3 -2.50 9.49 17.64
N GLY A 4 -1.70 10.41 17.14
CA GLY A 4 -2.11 11.39 16.15
C GLY A 4 -1.72 10.98 14.73
N ALA A 5 -1.88 11.91 13.80
CA ALA A 5 -1.51 11.70 12.41
C ALA A 5 -0.01 11.49 12.26
N VAL A 6 0.36 10.65 11.31
CA VAL A 6 1.75 10.39 10.94
C VAL A 6 2.00 10.98 9.56
N ASP A 7 3.05 11.76 9.42
CA ASP A 7 3.46 12.35 8.14
C ASP A 7 4.95 12.06 7.95
N ILE A 8 5.27 11.24 6.95
CA ILE A 8 6.64 10.84 6.65
C ILE A 8 6.98 11.29 5.24
N ARG A 9 8.07 12.06 5.09
CA ARG A 9 8.54 12.54 3.80
C ARG A 9 10.03 12.20 3.69
N THR A 10 10.39 11.35 2.75
CA THR A 10 11.75 10.84 2.63
C THR A 10 12.03 10.36 1.21
N GLY A 11 13.27 10.03 0.90
CA GLY A 11 13.64 9.38 -0.35
C GLY A 11 13.23 7.92 -0.35
N VAL A 12 13.96 7.09 0.37
CA VAL A 12 13.64 5.66 0.51
C VAL A 12 13.14 5.42 1.93
N LEU A 13 11.97 4.79 2.03
CA LEU A 13 11.42 4.36 3.31
C LEU A 13 11.47 2.83 3.37
N ASP A 14 12.28 2.31 4.28
CA ASP A 14 12.40 0.88 4.50
C ASP A 14 11.62 0.51 5.77
N ASN A 15 10.48 -0.13 5.58
CA ASN A 15 9.63 -0.66 6.65
C ASN A 15 9.54 -2.17 6.58
N SER A 16 10.48 -2.81 5.90
CA SER A 16 10.50 -4.26 5.71
C SER A 16 10.87 -5.02 6.98
N ARG A 17 10.85 -6.34 6.89
CA ARG A 17 11.30 -7.24 7.98
C ARG A 17 10.58 -6.94 9.30
N ASN A 18 9.26 -7.06 9.26
CA ASN A 18 8.37 -6.82 10.42
C ASN A 18 8.37 -5.37 10.90
N GLY A 19 8.81 -4.42 10.07
CA GLY A 19 8.70 -3.00 10.40
C GLY A 19 7.24 -2.60 10.61
N GLY A 20 7.00 -1.60 11.44
CA GLY A 20 5.65 -1.15 11.75
C GLY A 20 5.52 0.36 11.73
N ILE A 21 4.57 0.85 10.94
CA ILE A 21 4.11 2.24 10.98
C ILE A 21 2.62 2.20 11.29
N GLY A 22 2.22 2.80 12.39
CA GLY A 22 0.83 2.80 12.80
C GLY A 22 0.37 4.14 13.31
N SER A 23 -0.92 4.43 13.13
CA SER A 23 -1.54 5.65 13.61
C SER A 23 -2.98 5.39 14.03
N ASN A 24 -3.41 6.04 15.11
CA ASN A 24 -4.83 6.09 15.48
C ASN A 24 -5.60 7.16 14.70
N ALA A 25 -4.92 7.90 13.86
CA ALA A 25 -5.51 8.88 12.94
C ALA A 25 -5.06 8.54 11.53
N GLY A 26 -4.80 9.53 10.68
CA GLY A 26 -4.35 9.30 9.32
C GLY A 26 -2.84 9.10 9.20
N ILE A 27 -2.43 8.56 8.06
CA ILE A 27 -1.02 8.44 7.68
C ILE A 27 -0.85 9.09 6.31
N THR A 28 0.15 9.96 6.18
CA THR A 28 0.59 10.50 4.91
C THR A 28 2.03 10.08 4.67
N LEU A 29 2.27 9.39 3.56
CA LEU A 29 3.60 8.96 3.15
C LEU A 29 3.94 9.64 1.83
N VAL A 30 5.09 10.31 1.77
CA VAL A 30 5.65 10.84 0.53
C VAL A 30 7.09 10.34 0.44
N ALA A 31 7.36 9.48 -0.53
CA ALA A 31 8.68 8.89 -0.68
C ALA A 31 8.91 8.51 -2.14
N ALA A 32 10.17 8.37 -2.51
CA ALA A 32 10.50 7.81 -3.81
C ALA A 32 10.16 6.33 -3.84
N ARG A 33 10.44 5.62 -2.75
CA ARG A 33 10.18 4.18 -2.67
C ARG A 33 9.80 3.80 -1.25
N LEU A 34 8.79 2.94 -1.13
CA LEU A 34 8.46 2.27 0.12
C LEU A 34 8.75 0.78 -0.05
N ASP A 35 9.65 0.26 0.77
CA ASP A 35 9.87 -1.16 0.90
C ASP A 35 9.14 -1.62 2.17
N ASN A 36 8.05 -2.34 1.99
CA ASN A 36 7.17 -2.81 3.06
C ASN A 36 7.06 -4.34 3.02
N GLY A 37 7.98 -5.01 2.35
CA GLY A 37 7.98 -6.45 2.19
C GLY A 37 8.39 -7.20 3.46
N GLN A 38 8.40 -8.53 3.37
CA GLN A 38 8.80 -9.39 4.48
C GLN A 38 8.07 -9.01 5.77
N GLN A 39 6.73 -8.95 5.67
CA GLN A 39 5.82 -8.70 6.79
C GLN A 39 5.92 -7.29 7.37
N GLY A 40 6.39 -6.30 6.61
CA GLY A 40 6.24 -4.91 6.98
C GLY A 40 4.76 -4.54 7.07
N ARG A 41 4.41 -3.60 7.95
CA ARG A 41 3.02 -3.24 8.17
C ARG A 41 2.85 -1.74 8.28
N VAL A 42 1.93 -1.20 7.49
CA VAL A 42 1.46 0.18 7.60
C VAL A 42 -0.03 0.14 7.86
N SER A 43 -0.45 0.69 8.99
CA SER A 43 -1.84 0.58 9.44
C SER A 43 -2.34 1.91 10.02
N ALA A 44 -3.42 2.43 9.47
CA ALA A 44 -4.05 3.65 9.95
C ALA A 44 -5.51 3.41 10.31
N LYS A 45 -6.00 4.06 11.36
CA LYS A 45 -7.44 4.14 11.62
C LYS A 45 -8.12 5.18 10.75
N GLY A 46 -7.44 6.30 10.47
CA GLY A 46 -7.89 7.30 9.53
C GLY A 46 -7.45 7.00 8.11
N LEU A 47 -7.52 7.99 7.23
CA LEU A 47 -7.12 7.84 5.84
C LEU A 47 -5.62 7.54 5.73
N LEU A 48 -5.30 6.66 4.80
CA LEU A 48 -3.93 6.38 4.41
C LEU A 48 -3.71 6.93 3.01
N ASP A 49 -2.85 7.92 2.92
CA ASP A 49 -2.52 8.61 1.67
C ASP A 49 -1.04 8.40 1.41
N ALA A 50 -0.72 7.67 0.35
CA ALA A 50 0.66 7.37 -0.01
C ALA A 50 0.95 7.86 -1.43
N ASN A 51 1.92 8.76 -1.53
CA ASN A 51 2.42 9.29 -2.80
C ASN A 51 3.87 8.83 -2.94
N LEU A 52 4.07 7.86 -3.80
CA LEU A 52 5.34 7.14 -3.94
C LEU A 52 5.70 7.06 -5.42
N LYS A 53 6.91 6.61 -5.71
CA LYS A 53 7.33 6.24 -7.06
C LYS A 53 7.58 4.74 -7.20
N GLY A 54 7.32 3.99 -6.16
CA GLY A 54 7.37 2.53 -6.16
C GLY A 54 6.99 1.98 -4.80
N LEU A 55 6.34 0.81 -4.81
CA LEU A 55 5.94 0.12 -3.58
C LEU A 55 6.22 -1.37 -3.75
N ASP A 56 6.96 -1.93 -2.80
CA ASP A 56 7.23 -3.36 -2.75
C ASP A 56 6.69 -3.93 -1.44
N GLN A 57 5.70 -4.82 -1.54
CA GLN A 57 5.07 -5.52 -0.41
C GLN A 57 5.28 -7.03 -0.50
N ARG A 58 6.24 -7.48 -1.27
CA ARG A 58 6.51 -8.89 -1.46
C ARG A 58 6.79 -9.58 -0.14
N GLY A 59 6.17 -10.75 0.08
CA GLY A 59 6.41 -11.53 1.28
C GLY A 59 5.58 -11.07 2.48
N GLY A 60 4.29 -10.86 2.30
CA GLY A 60 3.36 -10.60 3.40
C GLY A 60 3.32 -9.17 3.89
N GLY A 61 3.80 -8.20 3.11
CA GLY A 61 3.64 -6.79 3.46
C GLY A 61 2.17 -6.39 3.54
N VAL A 62 1.84 -5.47 4.46
CA VAL A 62 0.46 -5.06 4.72
C VAL A 62 0.35 -3.55 4.68
N LEU A 63 -0.62 -3.06 3.91
CA LEU A 63 -0.97 -1.65 3.84
C LEU A 63 -2.49 -1.54 4.01
N ILE A 64 -2.93 -1.09 5.18
CA ILE A 64 -4.36 -1.08 5.52
C ILE A 64 -4.78 0.23 6.17
N SER A 65 -6.07 0.54 6.01
CA SER A 65 -6.73 1.66 6.70
C SER A 65 -8.15 1.24 7.03
N GLU A 66 -8.66 1.68 8.17
CA GLU A 66 -10.06 1.48 8.54
C GLU A 66 -11.00 2.45 7.82
N THR A 67 -10.47 3.51 7.21
CA THR A 67 -11.28 4.59 6.60
C THR A 67 -11.20 4.59 5.08
N GLY A 68 -10.00 4.50 4.52
CA GLY A 68 -9.79 4.51 3.07
C GLY A 68 -8.32 4.61 2.72
N VAL A 69 -7.97 4.18 1.51
CA VAL A 69 -6.59 4.21 1.02
C VAL A 69 -6.55 4.94 -0.32
N THR A 70 -5.64 5.90 -0.44
CA THR A 70 -5.24 6.48 -1.72
C THR A 70 -3.76 6.19 -1.94
N LEU A 71 -3.44 5.53 -3.04
CA LEU A 71 -2.08 5.20 -3.42
C LEU A 71 -1.80 5.74 -4.82
N ASP A 72 -0.86 6.67 -4.92
CA ASP A 72 -0.40 7.23 -6.19
C ASP A 72 1.06 6.86 -6.36
N LEU A 73 1.40 6.14 -7.43
CA LEU A 73 2.76 5.69 -7.68
C LEU A 73 3.48 6.49 -8.77
N ASN A 74 2.84 7.54 -9.31
CA ASN A 74 3.50 8.44 -10.28
C ASN A 74 4.14 7.66 -11.44
N GLY A 75 3.48 6.61 -11.92
CA GLY A 75 3.99 5.74 -12.97
C GLY A 75 4.88 4.61 -12.50
N GLY A 76 5.12 4.48 -11.21
CA GLY A 76 5.99 3.45 -10.65
C GLY A 76 5.32 2.10 -10.51
N THR A 77 6.09 1.12 -10.07
CA THR A 77 5.70 -0.28 -9.99
C THR A 77 5.13 -0.61 -8.61
N LEU A 78 4.07 -1.39 -8.59
CA LEU A 78 3.53 -2.02 -7.38
C LEU A 78 3.83 -3.51 -7.41
N VAL A 79 4.57 -3.99 -6.41
CA VAL A 79 4.75 -5.42 -6.17
C VAL A 79 4.01 -5.79 -4.90
N ASN A 80 2.95 -6.59 -5.05
CA ASN A 80 2.09 -7.02 -3.93
C ASN A 80 1.96 -8.55 -3.91
N ARG A 81 2.89 -9.24 -4.53
CA ARG A 81 2.89 -10.70 -4.63
C ARG A 81 3.35 -11.36 -3.34
N ASP A 82 3.23 -12.69 -3.31
CA ASP A 82 3.68 -13.53 -2.18
C ASP A 82 3.01 -13.11 -0.88
N GLY A 83 1.69 -12.97 -0.91
CA GLY A 83 0.88 -12.68 0.26
C GLY A 83 0.81 -11.21 0.65
N GLY A 84 1.22 -10.29 -0.21
CA GLY A 84 1.03 -8.87 0.06
C GLY A 84 -0.44 -8.50 0.17
N LEU A 85 -0.76 -7.51 1.01
CA LEU A 85 -2.15 -7.11 1.26
C LEU A 85 -2.28 -5.59 1.24
N ILE A 86 -3.18 -5.10 0.39
CA ILE A 86 -3.69 -3.73 0.44
C ILE A 86 -5.18 -3.82 0.64
N ALA A 87 -5.69 -3.31 1.75
CA ALA A 87 -7.11 -3.47 2.07
C ALA A 87 -7.66 -2.32 2.90
N THR A 88 -8.94 -2.04 2.69
CA THR A 88 -9.69 -1.08 3.50
C THR A 88 -11.18 -1.40 3.39
N PRO A 89 -11.97 -1.24 4.48
CA PRO A 89 -13.42 -1.27 4.35
C PRO A 89 -13.98 -0.02 3.66
N GLY A 90 -13.20 1.05 3.56
CA GLY A 90 -13.59 2.26 2.86
C GLY A 90 -13.27 2.23 1.38
N ALA A 91 -13.18 3.39 0.76
CA ALA A 91 -12.83 3.50 -0.65
C ALA A 91 -11.34 3.25 -0.86
N LEU A 92 -11.00 2.56 -1.96
CA LEU A 92 -9.63 2.27 -2.35
C LEU A 92 -9.36 2.89 -3.71
N LEU A 93 -8.43 3.82 -3.77
CA LEU A 93 -8.05 4.50 -5.00
C LEU A 93 -6.56 4.25 -5.26
N LEU A 94 -6.29 3.48 -6.31
CA LEU A 94 -4.93 3.19 -6.78
C LEU A 94 -4.77 3.89 -8.12
N ARG A 95 -3.92 4.90 -8.17
CA ARG A 95 -3.82 5.76 -9.35
C ARG A 95 -2.39 5.89 -9.82
N GLN A 96 -2.23 6.07 -11.14
CA GLN A 96 -0.94 6.27 -11.80
C GLN A 96 0.05 5.14 -11.49
N LEU A 97 -0.44 3.91 -11.44
CA LEU A 97 0.42 2.75 -11.30
C LEU A 97 0.99 2.38 -12.67
N GLY A 98 2.28 2.02 -12.69
CA GLY A 98 2.90 1.41 -13.85
C GLY A 98 2.52 -0.07 -13.92
N ALA A 99 3.50 -0.96 -13.83
CA ALA A 99 3.23 -2.39 -13.75
C ALA A 99 2.76 -2.77 -12.34
N VAL A 100 1.71 -3.59 -12.26
CA VAL A 100 1.20 -4.13 -11.00
C VAL A 100 1.39 -5.64 -11.01
N ASP A 101 2.08 -6.18 -10.00
CA ASP A 101 2.20 -7.60 -9.77
C ASP A 101 1.47 -7.94 -8.47
N ASN A 102 0.29 -8.54 -8.58
CA ASN A 102 -0.54 -8.98 -7.46
C ASN A 102 -0.67 -10.50 -7.44
N GLY A 103 0.28 -11.20 -8.02
CA GLY A 103 0.24 -12.66 -8.13
C GLY A 103 0.56 -13.38 -6.84
N ALA A 104 0.56 -14.72 -6.90
CA ALA A 104 1.02 -15.58 -5.82
C ALA A 104 0.44 -15.21 -4.45
N GLY A 105 -0.89 -15.11 -4.35
CA GLY A 105 -1.58 -14.84 -3.08
C GLY A 105 -1.65 -13.37 -2.69
N GLY A 106 -1.25 -12.45 -3.56
CA GLY A 106 -1.47 -11.04 -3.31
C GLY A 106 -2.95 -10.69 -3.27
N GLU A 107 -3.32 -9.75 -2.43
CA GLU A 107 -4.72 -9.31 -2.32
C GLU A 107 -4.80 -7.79 -2.29
N ILE A 108 -5.71 -7.25 -3.10
CA ILE A 108 -6.07 -5.83 -3.09
C ILE A 108 -7.59 -5.79 -3.00
N SER A 109 -8.13 -5.23 -1.93
CA SER A 109 -9.56 -5.29 -1.67
C SER A 109 -10.13 -4.05 -1.00
N SER A 110 -11.41 -3.83 -1.22
CA SER A 110 -12.17 -2.72 -0.65
C SER A 110 -13.62 -3.17 -0.49
N ASP A 111 -14.28 -2.68 0.55
CA ASP A 111 -15.71 -2.91 0.75
C ASP A 111 -16.58 -1.83 0.11
N ARG A 112 -15.97 -0.80 -0.45
CA ARG A 112 -16.68 0.31 -1.09
C ARG A 112 -16.14 0.52 -2.50
N ALA A 113 -16.01 1.76 -2.93
CA ALA A 113 -15.50 2.08 -4.25
C ALA A 113 -14.06 1.60 -4.42
N PHE A 114 -13.81 0.93 -5.53
CA PHE A 114 -12.48 0.40 -5.85
C PHE A 114 -12.11 0.91 -7.24
N THR A 115 -11.03 1.69 -7.33
CA THR A 115 -10.49 2.18 -8.58
C THR A 115 -9.04 1.74 -8.71
N LEU A 116 -8.72 1.09 -9.81
CA LEU A 116 -7.34 0.69 -10.13
C LEU A 116 -7.00 1.21 -11.52
N ALA A 117 -6.06 2.16 -11.58
CA ALA A 117 -5.54 2.69 -12.84
C ALA A 117 -4.06 2.32 -12.96
N ALA A 118 -3.75 1.41 -13.87
CA ALA A 118 -2.41 0.88 -14.05
C ALA A 118 -2.08 0.69 -15.53
N ALA A 119 -0.80 0.75 -15.87
CA ALA A 119 -0.34 0.46 -17.22
C ALA A 119 -0.46 -1.02 -17.54
N SER A 120 -0.19 -1.89 -16.58
CA SER A 120 -0.35 -3.34 -16.73
C SER A 120 -0.65 -3.98 -15.39
N LEU A 121 -1.30 -5.15 -15.43
CA LEU A 121 -1.70 -5.87 -14.22
C LEU A 121 -1.48 -7.36 -14.42
N ASP A 122 -0.68 -7.96 -13.54
CA ASP A 122 -0.56 -9.40 -13.42
C ASP A 122 -1.19 -9.83 -12.09
N ASN A 123 -2.30 -10.54 -12.18
CA ASN A 123 -3.06 -11.00 -11.00
C ASN A 123 -3.13 -12.52 -10.92
N ARG A 124 -2.21 -13.24 -11.56
CA ARG A 124 -2.20 -14.71 -11.56
C ARG A 124 -1.96 -15.23 -10.15
N GLY A 125 -2.94 -15.99 -9.63
CA GLY A 125 -2.89 -16.49 -8.26
C GLY A 125 -3.16 -15.45 -7.19
N GLY A 126 -3.58 -14.24 -7.57
CA GLY A 126 -3.92 -13.17 -6.65
C GLY A 126 -5.42 -12.89 -6.62
N ARG A 127 -5.80 -11.90 -5.83
CA ARG A 127 -7.19 -11.46 -5.65
C ARG A 127 -7.31 -9.95 -5.73
N LEU A 128 -8.40 -9.52 -6.33
CA LEU A 128 -8.79 -8.10 -6.39
C LEU A 128 -10.18 -7.90 -5.80
#